data_210aa424862f4b23bedb0ab760552ec4
#
_entry.id   210aa424862f4b23bedb0ab760552ec4
#
_cell.length_a   1.000
_cell.length_b   1.000
_cell.length_c   1.000
_cell.angle_alpha   90.00
_cell.angle_beta   90.00
_cell.angle_gamma   90.00
#
_symmetry.space_group_name_H-M   'P 1'
#
loop_
_entity.id
_entity.type
_entity.pdbx_description
1 polymer ?
#
loop_
_entity_poly.entity_id
_entity_poly.type
_entity_poly.pdbx_seq_one_letter_code
_entity_poly.pdbx_strand_id
1 'polypeptide(L)'
;LLCVSLVMKREIKMKKSVIRSAVFPVAGLGTRFLPATKASAKEMLPIVDKPLIQYAVEEAYEAGIRHMIFVTGRSKRSIEDHFDKAYELEAALEAKNKQDLLHLVRSVKPDNVDCVYIRQSEPLGLGHAVLCAEKLVGDEPFAIILADDLLDGYPPVLSQMLKVHEEQDGSVLAVEKIDPSRSGSYGVVSGNEVDKGIYRLNGIVEKPKPADAPSNLAVVGRYVLSSKIFDHIRNVKPGAGGEIQLTDAIAALLKEEPVFAYEYDGVRYDCGSKLGYLKASVEFALRHPEVSTEFATYLKSRSLT
;
A
#
# COMPACT_ATOMS: atom_id res chain seq x y z
N LEU A 1 17.09 -24.60 -57.80
CA LEU A 1 16.72 -25.23 -56.52
C LEU A 1 16.95 -24.23 -55.39
N LEU A 2 15.92 -23.41 -55.15
CA LEU A 2 15.91 -22.43 -54.06
C LEU A 2 15.43 -23.15 -52.78
N CYS A 3 16.31 -23.26 -51.81
CA CYS A 3 15.95 -23.65 -50.45
C CYS A 3 15.64 -22.40 -49.65
N VAL A 4 14.36 -22.11 -49.49
CA VAL A 4 13.88 -20.99 -48.64
C VAL A 4 13.94 -21.47 -47.22
N SER A 5 14.91 -20.97 -46.47
CA SER A 5 15.04 -21.13 -45.03
C SER A 5 13.98 -20.25 -44.33
N LEU A 6 12.90 -20.86 -43.91
CA LEU A 6 11.87 -20.25 -43.11
C LEU A 6 12.39 -20.17 -41.66
N VAL A 7 13.03 -19.06 -41.33
CA VAL A 7 13.36 -18.74 -39.92
C VAL A 7 12.06 -18.39 -39.21
N MET A 8 11.47 -19.40 -38.57
CA MET A 8 10.41 -19.17 -37.59
C MET A 8 10.99 -18.37 -36.41
N LYS A 9 10.79 -17.05 -36.40
CA LYS A 9 10.86 -16.26 -35.17
C LYS A 9 9.77 -16.78 -34.24
N ARG A 10 10.12 -17.69 -33.37
CA ARG A 10 9.34 -17.92 -32.16
C ARG A 10 9.40 -16.62 -31.36
N GLU A 11 8.35 -15.82 -31.43
CA GLU A 11 8.05 -14.87 -30.40
C GLU A 11 7.85 -15.68 -29.11
N ILE A 12 8.85 -15.65 -28.24
CA ILE A 12 8.72 -16.09 -26.89
C ILE A 12 7.81 -15.02 -26.27
N LYS A 13 6.50 -15.27 -26.26
CA LYS A 13 5.56 -14.53 -25.44
C LYS A 13 6.05 -14.72 -24.01
N MET A 14 6.82 -13.75 -23.51
CA MET A 14 7.19 -13.73 -22.10
C MET A 14 5.88 -13.82 -21.31
N LYS A 15 5.81 -14.83 -20.46
CA LYS A 15 4.65 -15.04 -19.58
C LYS A 15 4.55 -13.78 -18.74
N LYS A 16 3.48 -12.97 -18.94
CA LYS A 16 3.26 -11.76 -18.15
C LYS A 16 3.39 -12.15 -16.68
N SER A 17 4.26 -11.45 -15.97
CA SER A 17 4.49 -11.71 -14.56
C SER A 17 3.23 -11.35 -13.77
N VAL A 18 2.66 -12.35 -13.12
CA VAL A 18 1.48 -12.13 -12.25
C VAL A 18 1.99 -11.72 -10.88
N ILE A 19 1.64 -10.53 -10.42
CA ILE A 19 1.94 -10.08 -9.05
C ILE A 19 1.17 -10.95 -8.06
N ARG A 20 1.88 -11.74 -7.26
CA ARG A 20 1.28 -12.70 -6.31
C ARG A 20 1.33 -12.23 -4.87
N SER A 21 2.31 -11.39 -4.55
CA SER A 21 2.64 -10.99 -3.18
C SER A 21 2.44 -9.50 -2.95
N ALA A 22 1.86 -9.14 -1.80
CA ALA A 22 1.84 -7.79 -1.28
C ALA A 22 2.57 -7.72 0.06
N VAL A 23 3.47 -6.75 0.19
CA VAL A 23 4.21 -6.46 1.42
C VAL A 23 3.55 -5.30 2.15
N PHE A 24 3.24 -5.49 3.43
CA PHE A 24 2.65 -4.49 4.32
C PHE A 24 3.66 -4.09 5.40
N PRO A 25 4.38 -2.97 5.22
CA PRO A 25 5.30 -2.44 6.23
C PRO A 25 4.51 -1.84 7.41
N VAL A 26 4.29 -2.61 8.46
CA VAL A 26 3.48 -2.23 9.63
C VAL A 26 4.27 -2.19 10.94
N ALA A 27 5.60 -2.13 10.88
CA ALA A 27 6.48 -2.11 12.05
C ALA A 27 6.57 -0.74 12.77
N GLY A 28 6.07 0.34 12.16
CA GLY A 28 6.17 1.70 12.68
C GLY A 28 5.51 1.91 14.05
N LEU A 29 6.08 2.78 14.89
CA LEU A 29 5.68 2.98 16.30
C LEU A 29 4.32 3.70 16.48
N GLY A 30 3.79 4.37 15.46
CA GLY A 30 2.49 5.04 15.52
C GLY A 30 2.41 6.23 16.47
N THR A 31 3.53 6.93 16.72
CA THR A 31 3.64 8.00 17.74
C THR A 31 2.69 9.17 17.55
N ARG A 32 2.26 9.44 16.30
CA ARG A 32 1.32 10.53 15.99
C ARG A 32 -0.07 10.35 16.63
N PHE A 33 -0.43 9.10 16.97
CA PHE A 33 -1.73 8.75 17.57
C PHE A 33 -1.62 8.36 19.05
N LEU A 34 -0.52 8.66 19.71
CA LEU A 34 -0.45 8.51 21.16
C LEU A 34 -1.51 9.41 21.85
N PRO A 35 -2.19 8.93 22.90
CA PRO A 35 -1.94 7.65 23.61
C PRO A 35 -2.64 6.41 23.03
N ALA A 36 -3.54 6.53 22.04
CA ALA A 36 -4.31 5.40 21.49
C ALA A 36 -3.44 4.24 20.99
N THR A 37 -2.29 4.56 20.41
CA THR A 37 -1.35 3.58 19.85
C THR A 37 -0.32 3.07 20.87
N LYS A 38 -0.46 3.37 22.15
CA LYS A 38 0.43 2.85 23.20
C LYS A 38 0.40 1.32 23.30
N ALA A 39 -0.79 0.75 23.19
CA ALA A 39 -1.01 -0.70 23.32
C ALA A 39 -1.60 -1.36 22.06
N SER A 40 -1.87 -0.59 21.01
CA SER A 40 -2.44 -1.07 19.75
C SER A 40 -1.66 -0.54 18.56
N ALA A 41 -1.62 -1.32 17.49
CA ALA A 41 -1.05 -0.87 16.22
C ALA A 41 -1.88 0.28 15.62
N LYS A 42 -1.23 1.31 15.03
CA LYS A 42 -1.95 2.38 14.35
C LYS A 42 -2.80 1.85 13.18
N GLU A 43 -2.37 0.79 12.59
CA GLU A 43 -3.03 0.09 11.49
C GLU A 43 -4.33 -0.62 11.93
N MET A 44 -4.53 -0.77 13.24
CA MET A 44 -5.76 -1.30 13.86
C MET A 44 -6.75 -0.19 14.27
N LEU A 45 -6.44 1.08 14.01
CA LEU A 45 -7.42 2.16 14.21
C LEU A 45 -8.59 1.96 13.24
N PRO A 46 -9.84 1.94 13.73
CA PRO A 46 -10.99 1.63 12.89
C PRO A 46 -11.50 2.84 12.13
N ILE A 47 -11.78 2.69 10.86
CA ILE A 47 -12.62 3.61 10.10
C ILE A 47 -14.04 3.08 10.19
N VAL A 48 -14.87 3.72 11.00
CA VAL A 48 -16.17 3.26 11.50
C VAL A 48 -16.01 1.98 12.34
N ASP A 49 -16.06 0.81 11.75
CA ASP A 49 -15.98 -0.50 12.41
C ASP A 49 -14.90 -1.44 11.83
N LYS A 50 -14.22 -1.03 10.76
CA LYS A 50 -13.21 -1.82 10.05
C LYS A 50 -11.81 -1.22 10.24
N PRO A 51 -10.81 -2.00 10.72
CA PRO A 51 -9.44 -1.52 10.87
C PRO A 51 -8.79 -1.12 9.54
N LEU A 52 -7.93 -0.11 9.56
CA LEU A 52 -7.19 0.37 8.38
C LEU A 52 -6.47 -0.75 7.63
N ILE A 53 -5.84 -1.68 8.35
CA ILE A 53 -5.12 -2.79 7.73
C ILE A 53 -6.02 -3.70 6.91
N GLN A 54 -7.29 -3.86 7.29
CA GLN A 54 -8.24 -4.70 6.57
C GLN A 54 -8.59 -4.08 5.21
N TYR A 55 -8.78 -2.76 5.11
CA TYR A 55 -8.96 -2.09 3.82
C TYR A 55 -7.77 -2.33 2.88
N ALA A 56 -6.56 -2.28 3.40
CA ALA A 56 -5.35 -2.52 2.61
C ALA A 56 -5.26 -3.98 2.11
N VAL A 57 -5.67 -4.95 2.94
CA VAL A 57 -5.72 -6.38 2.57
C VAL A 57 -6.82 -6.65 1.55
N GLU A 58 -8.01 -6.06 1.75
CA GLU A 58 -9.12 -6.17 0.79
C GLU A 58 -8.74 -5.60 -0.58
N GLU A 59 -8.09 -4.44 -0.64
CA GLU A 59 -7.56 -3.86 -1.88
C GLU A 59 -6.60 -4.81 -2.61
N ALA A 60 -5.66 -5.42 -1.88
CA ALA A 60 -4.73 -6.40 -2.45
C ALA A 60 -5.45 -7.64 -2.95
N TYR A 61 -6.43 -8.13 -2.18
CA TYR A 61 -7.25 -9.29 -2.56
C TYR A 61 -8.06 -9.03 -3.83
N GLU A 62 -8.73 -7.88 -3.93
CA GLU A 62 -9.50 -7.46 -5.11
C GLU A 62 -8.61 -7.26 -6.34
N ALA A 63 -7.36 -6.86 -6.14
CA ALA A 63 -6.33 -6.79 -7.19
C ALA A 63 -5.80 -8.17 -7.62
N GLY A 64 -6.28 -9.27 -7.03
CA GLY A 64 -5.89 -10.64 -7.38
C GLY A 64 -4.72 -11.20 -6.59
N ILE A 65 -4.16 -10.47 -5.64
CA ILE A 65 -3.05 -10.91 -4.78
C ILE A 65 -3.56 -11.87 -3.70
N ARG A 66 -2.75 -12.89 -3.37
CA ARG A 66 -3.12 -13.93 -2.40
C ARG A 66 -2.10 -14.14 -1.29
N HIS A 67 -0.86 -13.69 -1.48
CA HIS A 67 0.19 -13.78 -0.46
C HIS A 67 0.37 -12.42 0.21
N MET A 68 -0.08 -12.29 1.46
CA MET A 68 -0.01 -11.08 2.27
C MET A 68 1.16 -11.19 3.25
N ILE A 69 2.21 -10.39 3.05
CA ILE A 69 3.44 -10.43 3.83
C ILE A 69 3.47 -9.21 4.76
N PHE A 70 3.20 -9.41 6.03
CA PHE A 70 3.22 -8.34 7.02
C PHE A 70 4.61 -8.23 7.66
N VAL A 71 5.25 -7.08 7.48
CA VAL A 71 6.51 -6.78 8.16
C VAL A 71 6.19 -6.04 9.45
N THR A 72 6.15 -6.79 10.55
CA THR A 72 5.66 -6.35 11.86
C THR A 72 6.79 -5.94 12.82
N GLY A 73 6.42 -5.22 13.88
CA GLY A 73 7.27 -4.89 15.02
C GLY A 73 6.81 -5.62 16.29
N ARG A 74 7.55 -5.39 17.39
CA ARG A 74 7.31 -6.07 18.68
C ARG A 74 5.88 -5.87 19.24
N SER A 75 5.24 -4.73 19.00
CA SER A 75 3.93 -4.35 19.57
C SER A 75 2.77 -4.47 18.58
N LYS A 76 2.89 -5.32 17.53
CA LYS A 76 1.93 -5.38 16.42
C LYS A 76 1.07 -6.66 16.43
N ARG A 77 1.01 -7.38 17.55
CA ARG A 77 0.30 -8.67 17.67
C ARG A 77 -1.19 -8.55 17.30
N SER A 78 -1.82 -7.40 17.56
CA SER A 78 -3.22 -7.19 17.19
C SER A 78 -3.51 -7.30 15.69
N ILE A 79 -2.50 -7.10 14.83
CA ILE A 79 -2.64 -7.34 13.38
C ILE A 79 -2.68 -8.83 13.07
N GLU A 80 -1.81 -9.61 13.74
CA GLU A 80 -1.76 -11.06 13.62
C GLU A 80 -3.10 -11.67 14.11
N ASP A 81 -3.52 -11.29 15.32
CA ASP A 81 -4.76 -11.75 15.94
C ASP A 81 -6.02 -11.41 15.10
N HIS A 82 -5.99 -10.29 14.35
CA HIS A 82 -7.13 -9.85 13.52
C HIS A 82 -7.40 -10.77 12.32
N PHE A 83 -6.34 -11.28 11.68
CA PHE A 83 -6.48 -12.18 10.52
C PHE A 83 -6.43 -13.67 10.90
N ASP A 84 -6.20 -13.98 12.16
CA ASP A 84 -6.26 -15.35 12.66
C ASP A 84 -7.69 -15.78 12.97
N LYS A 85 -7.87 -17.08 13.14
CA LYS A 85 -9.16 -17.65 13.52
C LYS A 85 -9.49 -17.32 14.98
N ALA A 86 -10.58 -16.59 15.20
CA ALA A 86 -11.09 -16.24 16.53
C ALA A 86 -11.99 -17.37 17.09
N TYR A 87 -11.38 -18.53 17.42
CA TYR A 87 -12.10 -19.76 17.77
C TYR A 87 -13.15 -19.57 18.86
N GLU A 88 -12.82 -18.92 19.98
CA GLU A 88 -13.73 -18.69 21.09
C GLU A 88 -14.91 -17.79 20.71
N LEU A 89 -14.63 -16.72 19.93
CA LEU A 89 -15.67 -15.81 19.46
C LEU A 89 -16.60 -16.52 18.48
N GLU A 90 -16.06 -17.25 17.51
CA GLU A 90 -16.84 -17.99 16.53
C GLU A 90 -17.75 -19.02 17.22
N ALA A 91 -17.21 -19.81 18.16
CA ALA A 91 -17.98 -20.80 18.91
C ALA A 91 -19.09 -20.13 19.74
N ALA A 92 -18.84 -18.98 20.37
CA ALA A 92 -19.84 -18.25 21.14
C ALA A 92 -20.95 -17.67 20.26
N LEU A 93 -20.63 -17.19 19.05
CA LEU A 93 -21.61 -16.68 18.08
C LEU A 93 -22.47 -17.82 17.51
N GLU A 94 -21.85 -18.95 17.20
CA GLU A 94 -22.54 -20.16 16.72
C GLU A 94 -23.52 -20.72 17.79
N ALA A 95 -23.08 -20.84 19.04
CA ALA A 95 -23.92 -21.27 20.15
C ALA A 95 -25.14 -20.37 20.39
N LYS A 96 -25.01 -19.07 20.08
CA LYS A 96 -26.09 -18.07 20.18
C LYS A 96 -26.89 -17.89 18.88
N ASN A 97 -26.62 -18.72 17.86
CA ASN A 97 -27.23 -18.67 16.52
C ASN A 97 -27.13 -17.27 15.85
N LYS A 98 -26.02 -16.54 16.10
CA LYS A 98 -25.76 -15.22 15.49
C LYS A 98 -25.01 -15.37 14.16
N GLN A 99 -25.69 -15.89 13.15
CA GLN A 99 -25.08 -16.28 11.87
C GLN A 99 -24.48 -15.10 11.09
N ASP A 100 -25.12 -13.92 11.09
CA ASP A 100 -24.61 -12.73 10.39
C ASP A 100 -23.27 -12.27 10.97
N LEU A 101 -23.17 -12.20 12.32
CA LEU A 101 -21.91 -11.84 12.99
C LEU A 101 -20.84 -12.92 12.80
N LEU A 102 -21.23 -14.20 12.79
CA LEU A 102 -20.31 -15.30 12.52
C LEU A 102 -19.74 -15.22 11.11
N HIS A 103 -20.59 -14.93 10.13
CA HIS A 103 -20.15 -14.69 8.75
C HIS A 103 -19.22 -13.49 8.66
N LEU A 104 -19.55 -12.36 9.30
CA LEU A 104 -18.72 -11.16 9.35
C LEU A 104 -17.31 -11.49 9.90
N VAL A 105 -17.22 -12.18 11.04
CA VAL A 105 -15.94 -12.56 11.66
C VAL A 105 -15.12 -13.46 10.74
N ARG A 106 -15.76 -14.46 10.11
CA ARG A 106 -15.08 -15.40 9.21
C ARG A 106 -14.62 -14.74 7.90
N SER A 107 -15.30 -13.69 7.46
CA SER A 107 -14.95 -12.97 6.22
C SER A 107 -13.82 -11.95 6.37
N VAL A 108 -13.33 -11.68 7.58
CA VAL A 108 -12.20 -10.75 7.83
C VAL A 108 -10.95 -11.15 7.04
N LYS A 109 -10.62 -12.43 7.04
CA LYS A 109 -9.59 -12.98 6.16
C LYS A 109 -10.27 -13.63 4.94
N PRO A 110 -10.08 -13.08 3.73
CA PRO A 110 -10.65 -13.66 2.52
C PRO A 110 -10.17 -15.10 2.29
N ASP A 111 -11.01 -15.91 1.64
CA ASP A 111 -10.66 -17.27 1.27
C ASP A 111 -9.44 -17.33 0.34
N ASN A 112 -8.62 -18.36 0.49
CA ASN A 112 -7.41 -18.58 -0.32
C ASN A 112 -6.35 -17.47 -0.20
N VAL A 113 -6.33 -16.77 0.94
CA VAL A 113 -5.28 -15.79 1.29
C VAL A 113 -4.34 -16.40 2.32
N ASP A 114 -3.04 -16.35 2.02
CA ASP A 114 -1.98 -16.70 2.95
C ASP A 114 -1.44 -15.43 3.61
N CYS A 115 -1.50 -15.39 4.95
CA CYS A 115 -0.91 -14.32 5.74
C CYS A 115 0.40 -14.80 6.35
N VAL A 116 1.48 -14.10 6.06
CA VAL A 116 2.82 -14.40 6.60
C VAL A 116 3.32 -13.19 7.38
N TYR A 117 3.83 -13.43 8.58
CA TYR A 117 4.30 -12.39 9.47
C TYR A 117 5.81 -12.51 9.69
N ILE A 118 6.55 -11.46 9.37
CA ILE A 118 7.99 -11.37 9.58
C ILE A 118 8.33 -10.14 10.40
N ARG A 119 9.36 -10.21 11.23
CA ARG A 119 9.73 -9.09 12.09
C ARG A 119 10.81 -8.22 11.49
N GLN A 120 10.58 -6.93 11.50
CA GLN A 120 11.62 -5.93 11.46
C GLN A 120 12.12 -5.75 12.90
N SER A 121 13.32 -6.27 13.19
CA SER A 121 13.89 -6.25 14.54
C SER A 121 14.31 -4.85 15.00
N GLU A 122 14.74 -4.02 14.06
CA GLU A 122 15.21 -2.65 14.29
C GLU A 122 14.45 -1.66 13.38
N PRO A 123 14.04 -0.49 13.87
CA PRO A 123 13.26 0.47 13.10
C PRO A 123 14.13 1.30 12.15
N LEU A 124 14.79 0.63 11.19
CA LEU A 124 15.76 1.23 10.26
C LEU A 124 15.12 1.85 9.00
N GLY A 125 13.83 2.15 9.03
CA GLY A 125 13.12 2.82 7.94
C GLY A 125 12.33 1.90 7.01
N LEU A 126 11.65 2.51 6.02
CA LEU A 126 10.75 1.82 5.11
C LEU A 126 11.50 0.84 4.18
N GLY A 127 12.64 1.26 3.62
CA GLY A 127 13.45 0.39 2.77
C GLY A 127 13.88 -0.88 3.50
N HIS A 128 14.34 -0.76 4.75
CA HIS A 128 14.70 -1.93 5.55
C HIS A 128 13.48 -2.83 5.86
N ALA A 129 12.30 -2.25 6.11
CA ALA A 129 11.09 -3.05 6.30
C ALA A 129 10.78 -3.87 5.04
N VAL A 130 10.87 -3.26 3.85
CA VAL A 130 10.69 -3.96 2.57
C VAL A 130 11.73 -5.07 2.39
N LEU A 131 13.00 -4.79 2.72
CA LEU A 131 14.09 -5.78 2.62
C LEU A 131 13.84 -7.03 3.49
N CYS A 132 13.19 -6.88 4.64
CA CYS A 132 12.84 -8.02 5.48
C CYS A 132 11.96 -9.05 4.76
N ALA A 133 11.18 -8.64 3.77
CA ALA A 133 10.28 -9.52 3.02
C ALA A 133 10.96 -10.26 1.84
N GLU A 134 12.19 -9.95 1.50
CA GLU A 134 12.90 -10.44 0.31
C GLU A 134 12.80 -11.95 0.12
N LYS A 135 13.12 -12.74 1.16
CA LYS A 135 13.12 -14.21 1.07
C LYS A 135 11.72 -14.82 0.83
N LEU A 136 10.67 -14.07 1.15
CA LEU A 136 9.28 -14.48 0.95
C LEU A 136 8.76 -14.07 -0.42
N VAL A 137 9.22 -12.94 -0.94
CA VAL A 137 8.90 -12.45 -2.28
C VAL A 137 9.66 -13.23 -3.36
N GLY A 138 10.95 -13.52 -3.12
CA GLY A 138 11.83 -14.16 -4.12
C GLY A 138 12.15 -13.22 -5.28
N ASP A 139 12.20 -13.78 -6.48
CA ASP A 139 12.60 -13.08 -7.70
C ASP A 139 11.41 -12.48 -8.49
N GLU A 140 10.19 -12.55 -7.94
CA GLU A 140 8.99 -12.04 -8.61
C GLU A 140 8.76 -10.54 -8.29
N PRO A 141 8.12 -9.76 -9.19
CA PRO A 141 7.64 -8.44 -8.84
C PRO A 141 6.52 -8.53 -7.80
N PHE A 142 6.39 -7.50 -6.98
CA PHE A 142 5.49 -7.50 -5.84
C PHE A 142 4.91 -6.12 -5.58
N ALA A 143 3.80 -6.08 -4.85
CA ALA A 143 3.20 -4.84 -4.38
C ALA A 143 3.69 -4.46 -2.98
N ILE A 144 3.75 -3.15 -2.68
CA ILE A 144 3.94 -2.62 -1.33
C ILE A 144 2.74 -1.73 -1.02
N ILE A 145 2.14 -1.93 0.15
CA ILE A 145 0.96 -1.22 0.59
C ILE A 145 1.21 -0.63 1.98
N LEU A 146 1.23 0.69 2.08
CA LEU A 146 1.25 1.38 3.36
C LEU A 146 -0.19 1.49 3.87
N ALA A 147 -0.52 0.77 4.94
CA ALA A 147 -1.89 0.65 5.42
C ALA A 147 -2.50 1.93 5.99
N ASP A 148 -1.67 2.91 6.35
CA ASP A 148 -2.12 4.23 6.81
C ASP A 148 -2.44 5.22 5.67
N ASP A 149 -2.16 4.86 4.41
CA ASP A 149 -2.69 5.53 3.23
C ASP A 149 -3.93 4.77 2.74
N LEU A 150 -5.11 5.23 3.13
CA LEU A 150 -6.38 4.67 2.67
C LEU A 150 -6.73 5.28 1.31
N LEU A 151 -6.72 4.45 0.26
CA LEU A 151 -7.05 4.85 -1.10
C LEU A 151 -8.45 4.35 -1.47
N ASP A 152 -9.34 5.28 -1.79
CA ASP A 152 -10.73 5.02 -2.14
C ASP A 152 -10.91 5.27 -3.64
N GLY A 153 -10.86 4.22 -4.43
CA GLY A 153 -10.97 4.25 -5.89
C GLY A 153 -11.71 3.03 -6.44
N TYR A 154 -12.33 3.19 -7.59
CA TYR A 154 -12.98 2.09 -8.30
C TYR A 154 -12.63 2.12 -9.80
N PRO A 155 -11.98 1.05 -10.33
CA PRO A 155 -11.47 -0.13 -9.62
C PRO A 155 -10.48 0.24 -8.51
N PRO A 156 -10.17 -0.69 -7.56
CA PRO A 156 -9.16 -0.43 -6.52
C PRO A 156 -7.87 0.10 -7.11
N VAL A 157 -7.21 1.04 -6.42
CA VAL A 157 -6.02 1.73 -6.95
C VAL A 157 -4.91 0.74 -7.30
N LEU A 158 -4.70 -0.29 -6.49
CA LEU A 158 -3.73 -1.32 -6.81
C LEU A 158 -4.08 -2.06 -8.11
N SER A 159 -5.35 -2.36 -8.37
CA SER A 159 -5.79 -2.97 -9.64
C SER A 159 -5.48 -2.08 -10.85
N GLN A 160 -5.67 -0.75 -10.71
CA GLN A 160 -5.29 0.22 -11.74
C GLN A 160 -3.77 0.18 -12.00
N MET A 161 -2.96 0.15 -10.93
CA MET A 161 -1.49 0.09 -11.04
C MET A 161 -0.98 -1.20 -11.66
N LEU A 162 -1.60 -2.35 -11.35
CA LEU A 162 -1.23 -3.63 -11.96
C LEU A 162 -1.47 -3.61 -13.47
N LYS A 163 -2.53 -2.96 -13.92
CA LYS A 163 -2.77 -2.76 -15.36
C LYS A 163 -1.66 -1.92 -16.00
N VAL A 164 -1.27 -0.81 -15.38
CA VAL A 164 -0.16 0.02 -15.86
C VAL A 164 1.15 -0.77 -15.88
N HIS A 165 1.44 -1.55 -14.83
CA HIS A 165 2.60 -2.44 -14.79
C HIS A 165 2.63 -3.43 -15.95
N GLU A 166 1.49 -4.04 -16.27
CA GLU A 166 1.37 -4.96 -17.40
C GLU A 166 1.54 -4.28 -18.76
N GLU A 167 1.02 -3.07 -18.93
CA GLU A 167 1.07 -2.32 -20.19
C GLU A 167 2.44 -1.70 -20.45
N GLN A 168 3.11 -1.21 -19.40
CA GLN A 168 4.38 -0.48 -19.50
C GLN A 168 5.62 -1.36 -19.28
N ASP A 169 5.44 -2.60 -18.80
CA ASP A 169 6.52 -3.56 -18.48
C ASP A 169 7.60 -2.94 -17.58
N GLY A 170 7.20 -2.34 -16.46
CA GLY A 170 8.08 -1.66 -15.52
C GLY A 170 7.48 -1.46 -14.13
N SER A 171 8.32 -1.09 -13.19
CA SER A 171 7.88 -0.75 -11.82
C SER A 171 6.94 0.45 -11.84
N VAL A 172 5.94 0.50 -10.94
CA VAL A 172 4.92 1.56 -10.89
C VAL A 172 4.78 2.12 -9.48
N LEU A 173 4.78 3.45 -9.36
CA LEU A 173 4.53 4.18 -8.12
C LEU A 173 3.21 4.93 -8.24
N ALA A 174 2.31 4.82 -7.25
CA ALA A 174 1.15 5.71 -7.19
C ALA A 174 1.57 7.12 -6.79
N VAL A 175 1.06 8.11 -7.49
CA VAL A 175 1.33 9.53 -7.20
C VAL A 175 0.05 10.35 -7.17
N GLU A 176 0.10 11.46 -6.41
CA GLU A 176 -0.92 12.50 -6.42
C GLU A 176 -0.28 13.88 -6.58
N LYS A 177 -1.03 14.81 -7.16
CA LYS A 177 -0.60 16.22 -7.20
C LYS A 177 -0.82 16.87 -5.84
N ILE A 178 0.23 17.41 -5.26
CA ILE A 178 0.20 18.08 -3.96
C ILE A 178 0.44 19.59 -4.11
N ASP A 179 0.06 20.34 -3.07
CA ASP A 179 0.55 21.71 -2.89
C ASP A 179 2.09 21.65 -2.72
N PRO A 180 2.87 22.41 -3.52
CA PRO A 180 4.33 22.40 -3.45
C PRO A 180 4.90 22.64 -2.04
N SER A 181 4.22 23.41 -1.19
CA SER A 181 4.62 23.65 0.21
C SER A 181 4.67 22.36 1.05
N ARG A 182 4.03 21.29 0.61
CA ARG A 182 3.96 19.99 1.31
C ARG A 182 5.03 19.00 0.86
N SER A 183 5.87 19.33 -0.12
CA SER A 183 6.90 18.43 -0.69
C SER A 183 7.82 17.82 0.36
N GLY A 184 8.13 18.56 1.42
CA GLY A 184 8.96 18.08 2.54
C GLY A 184 8.39 16.91 3.35
N SER A 185 7.20 16.41 3.00
CA SER A 185 6.57 15.25 3.66
C SER A 185 6.55 13.99 2.79
N TYR A 186 6.97 14.07 1.53
CA TYR A 186 6.81 13.00 0.53
C TYR A 186 8.08 12.77 -0.29
N GLY A 187 8.21 11.60 -0.86
CA GLY A 187 9.04 11.40 -2.03
C GLY A 187 8.40 12.12 -3.23
N VAL A 188 9.14 12.98 -3.92
CA VAL A 188 8.64 13.73 -5.09
C VAL A 188 9.36 13.25 -6.33
N VAL A 189 8.60 12.91 -7.36
CA VAL A 189 9.12 12.35 -8.61
C VAL A 189 9.27 13.40 -9.71
N SER A 190 10.14 13.13 -10.66
CA SER A 190 10.21 13.85 -11.95
C SER A 190 10.16 12.84 -13.09
N GLY A 191 9.55 13.23 -14.20
CA GLY A 191 9.40 12.38 -15.37
C GLY A 191 8.64 13.06 -16.49
N ASN A 192 8.52 12.35 -17.61
CA ASN A 192 7.74 12.81 -18.75
C ASN A 192 6.46 11.99 -18.87
N GLU A 193 5.33 12.65 -19.06
CA GLU A 193 4.07 11.97 -19.33
C GLU A 193 4.17 11.22 -20.65
N VAL A 194 3.88 9.91 -20.60
CA VAL A 194 3.93 9.00 -21.75
C VAL A 194 2.54 8.56 -22.18
N ASP A 195 1.58 8.60 -21.25
CA ASP A 195 0.16 8.43 -21.48
C ASP A 195 -0.59 9.20 -20.39
N LYS A 196 -1.90 9.38 -20.53
CA LYS A 196 -2.73 10.14 -19.60
C LYS A 196 -2.54 9.67 -18.16
N GLY A 197 -1.92 10.53 -17.33
CA GLY A 197 -1.63 10.23 -15.92
C GLY A 197 -0.53 9.21 -15.69
N ILE A 198 0.19 8.78 -16.74
CA ILE A 198 1.32 7.85 -16.65
C ILE A 198 2.60 8.59 -17.03
N TYR A 199 3.55 8.64 -16.11
CA TYR A 199 4.81 9.36 -16.28
C TYR A 199 5.97 8.37 -16.24
N ARG A 200 6.81 8.37 -17.28
CA ARG A 200 8.10 7.66 -17.22
C ARG A 200 9.07 8.50 -16.40
N LEU A 201 9.52 7.94 -15.28
CA LEU A 201 10.35 8.66 -14.33
C LEU A 201 11.80 8.80 -14.82
N ASN A 202 12.42 9.93 -14.45
CA ASN A 202 13.85 10.21 -14.60
C ASN A 202 14.50 10.59 -13.27
N GLY A 203 13.73 10.76 -12.20
CA GLY A 203 14.22 11.07 -10.87
C GLY A 203 13.16 10.95 -9.79
N ILE A 204 13.65 10.79 -8.56
CA ILE A 204 12.84 10.83 -7.35
C ILE A 204 13.71 11.36 -6.21
N VAL A 205 13.16 12.24 -5.37
CA VAL A 205 13.85 12.87 -4.24
C VAL A 205 13.00 12.73 -2.99
N GLU A 206 13.61 12.24 -1.90
CA GLU A 206 12.94 12.11 -0.60
C GLU A 206 12.86 13.46 0.10
N LYS A 207 11.64 13.87 0.45
CA LYS A 207 11.33 15.06 1.26
C LYS A 207 12.09 16.32 0.84
N PRO A 208 12.05 16.73 -0.44
CA PRO A 208 12.75 17.90 -0.89
C PRO A 208 12.13 19.16 -0.26
N LYS A 209 12.96 20.19 -0.04
CA LYS A 209 12.42 21.52 0.30
C LYS A 209 11.53 22.00 -0.86
N PRO A 210 10.50 22.84 -0.61
CA PRO A 210 9.62 23.33 -1.67
C PRO A 210 10.33 23.95 -2.87
N ALA A 211 11.44 24.67 -2.62
CA ALA A 211 12.25 25.28 -3.68
C ALA A 211 13.06 24.27 -4.51
N ASP A 212 13.34 23.09 -3.95
CA ASP A 212 14.19 22.06 -4.55
C ASP A 212 13.34 20.88 -5.09
N ALA A 213 12.01 20.92 -4.93
CA ALA A 213 11.11 19.88 -5.38
C ALA A 213 11.11 19.80 -6.91
N PRO A 214 11.38 18.60 -7.51
CA PRO A 214 11.50 18.48 -8.96
C PRO A 214 10.15 18.60 -9.68
N SER A 215 9.04 18.43 -8.97
CA SER A 215 7.67 18.60 -9.44
C SER A 215 6.71 18.74 -8.26
N ASN A 216 5.40 18.67 -8.53
CA ASN A 216 4.35 18.53 -7.51
C ASN A 216 3.74 17.11 -7.45
N LEU A 217 4.35 16.12 -8.10
CA LEU A 217 3.90 14.72 -8.06
C LEU A 217 4.52 13.99 -6.87
N ALA A 218 3.73 13.77 -5.85
CA ALA A 218 4.14 13.12 -4.62
C ALA A 218 3.81 11.63 -4.64
N VAL A 219 4.76 10.79 -4.25
CA VAL A 219 4.54 9.35 -4.11
C VAL A 219 3.68 9.09 -2.88
N VAL A 220 2.66 8.26 -3.07
CA VAL A 220 1.79 7.79 -1.99
C VAL A 220 2.06 6.32 -1.67
N GLY A 221 1.38 5.79 -0.68
CA GLY A 221 1.66 4.48 -0.07
C GLY A 221 1.35 3.24 -0.92
N ARG A 222 1.48 3.29 -2.25
CA ARG A 222 1.29 2.14 -3.14
C ARG A 222 2.42 2.05 -4.16
N TYR A 223 3.01 0.85 -4.25
CA TYR A 223 4.12 0.57 -5.15
C TYR A 223 3.93 -0.82 -5.77
N VAL A 224 4.32 -0.96 -7.02
CA VAL A 224 4.56 -2.24 -7.71
C VAL A 224 6.00 -2.21 -8.17
N LEU A 225 6.84 -3.06 -7.60
CA LEU A 225 8.29 -3.03 -7.84
C LEU A 225 8.80 -4.38 -8.30
N SER A 226 9.85 -4.37 -9.11
CA SER A 226 10.62 -5.58 -9.40
C SER A 226 11.44 -6.01 -8.18
N SER A 227 11.78 -7.30 -8.10
CA SER A 227 12.62 -7.85 -7.03
C SER A 227 14.04 -7.28 -7.01
N LYS A 228 14.53 -6.68 -8.10
CA LYS A 228 15.83 -5.98 -8.14
C LYS A 228 15.94 -4.86 -7.10
N ILE A 229 14.81 -4.33 -6.66
CA ILE A 229 14.78 -3.31 -5.59
C ILE A 229 15.52 -3.77 -4.33
N PHE A 230 15.53 -5.07 -4.02
CA PHE A 230 16.20 -5.59 -2.84
C PHE A 230 17.73 -5.39 -2.89
N ASP A 231 18.34 -5.56 -4.05
CA ASP A 231 19.78 -5.30 -4.24
C ASP A 231 20.10 -3.82 -4.05
N HIS A 232 19.24 -2.95 -4.56
CA HIS A 232 19.42 -1.51 -4.36
C HIS A 232 19.24 -1.12 -2.89
N ILE A 233 18.24 -1.66 -2.18
CA ILE A 233 18.03 -1.37 -0.74
C ILE A 233 19.26 -1.76 0.09
N ARG A 234 19.92 -2.89 -0.19
CA ARG A 234 21.14 -3.31 0.52
C ARG A 234 22.29 -2.33 0.36
N ASN A 235 22.34 -1.63 -0.77
CA ASN A 235 23.41 -0.70 -1.11
C ASN A 235 23.11 0.75 -0.72
N VAL A 236 21.86 1.07 -0.28
CA VAL A 236 21.50 2.40 0.22
C VAL A 236 22.22 2.68 1.53
N LYS A 237 22.87 3.82 1.61
CA LYS A 237 23.43 4.33 2.88
C LYS A 237 22.28 4.93 3.71
N PRO A 238 22.29 4.73 5.05
CA PRO A 238 21.32 5.39 5.91
C PRO A 238 21.29 6.90 5.67
N GLY A 239 20.11 7.43 5.40
CA GLY A 239 19.86 8.84 5.19
C GLY A 239 19.56 9.61 6.48
N ALA A 240 18.75 10.66 6.38
CA ALA A 240 18.32 11.45 7.53
C ALA A 240 17.63 10.56 8.59
N GLY A 241 18.05 10.71 9.86
CA GLY A 241 17.54 9.90 10.97
C GLY A 241 18.11 8.47 11.05
N GLY A 242 19.10 8.11 10.23
CA GLY A 242 19.67 6.76 10.19
C GLY A 242 18.78 5.73 9.48
N GLU A 243 17.75 6.18 8.74
CA GLU A 243 16.80 5.32 8.07
C GLU A 243 17.26 4.95 6.65
N ILE A 244 17.00 3.72 6.24
CA ILE A 244 17.13 3.23 4.86
C ILE A 244 15.85 3.63 4.12
N GLN A 245 15.96 4.64 3.26
CA GLN A 245 14.82 5.15 2.51
C GLN A 245 14.55 4.30 1.26
N LEU A 246 13.30 3.89 1.08
CA LEU A 246 12.89 3.18 -0.13
C LEU A 246 13.05 4.06 -1.38
N THR A 247 12.83 5.35 -1.24
CA THR A 247 12.98 6.36 -2.28
C THR A 247 14.39 6.39 -2.88
N ASP A 248 15.42 6.26 -2.04
CA ASP A 248 16.82 6.23 -2.50
C ASP A 248 17.12 4.94 -3.29
N ALA A 249 16.55 3.82 -2.87
CA ALA A 249 16.66 2.56 -3.60
C ALA A 249 15.95 2.64 -4.96
N ILE A 250 14.78 3.27 -5.02
CA ILE A 250 14.06 3.50 -6.29
C ILE A 250 14.86 4.45 -7.20
N ALA A 251 15.52 5.47 -6.65
CA ALA A 251 16.40 6.34 -7.42
C ALA A 251 17.59 5.58 -8.07
N ALA A 252 18.07 4.53 -7.39
CA ALA A 252 19.08 3.64 -7.96
C ALA A 252 18.49 2.69 -9.02
N LEU A 253 17.31 2.11 -8.77
CA LEU A 253 16.59 1.22 -9.68
C LEU A 253 16.27 1.90 -11.02
N LEU A 254 15.94 3.20 -11.01
CA LEU A 254 15.69 4.03 -12.21
C LEU A 254 16.84 4.00 -13.25
N LYS A 255 18.06 3.65 -12.82
CA LYS A 255 19.22 3.57 -13.71
C LYS A 255 19.31 2.25 -14.48
N GLU A 256 18.55 1.24 -14.05
CA GLU A 256 18.65 -0.13 -14.56
C GLU A 256 17.38 -0.59 -15.29
N GLU A 257 16.22 -0.05 -14.89
CA GLU A 257 14.95 -0.43 -15.48
C GLU A 257 13.95 0.73 -15.54
N PRO A 258 12.91 0.63 -16.39
CA PRO A 258 11.84 1.61 -16.43
C PRO A 258 11.04 1.61 -15.13
N VAL A 259 10.84 2.81 -14.57
CA VAL A 259 9.92 3.05 -13.45
C VAL A 259 8.93 4.12 -13.88
N PHE A 260 7.67 3.91 -13.58
CA PHE A 260 6.58 4.81 -13.92
C PHE A 260 5.91 5.36 -12.66
N ALA A 261 5.40 6.57 -12.76
CA ALA A 261 4.45 7.11 -11.82
C ALA A 261 3.06 7.06 -12.44
N TYR A 262 2.07 6.70 -11.65
CA TYR A 262 0.68 6.66 -12.06
C TYR A 262 -0.18 7.56 -11.18
N GLU A 263 -0.80 8.58 -11.79
CA GLU A 263 -1.80 9.43 -11.17
C GLU A 263 -3.15 8.68 -11.20
N TYR A 264 -3.44 7.97 -10.12
CA TYR A 264 -4.57 7.06 -10.03
C TYR A 264 -5.92 7.79 -9.96
N ASP A 265 -6.99 7.09 -10.32
CA ASP A 265 -8.37 7.55 -10.12
C ASP A 265 -8.87 7.11 -8.74
N GLY A 266 -9.13 8.08 -7.88
CA GLY A 266 -9.55 7.83 -6.50
C GLY A 266 -9.23 8.98 -5.55
N VAL A 267 -9.61 8.81 -4.29
CA VAL A 267 -9.36 9.76 -3.21
C VAL A 267 -8.45 9.14 -2.17
N ARG A 268 -7.43 9.87 -1.75
CA ARG A 268 -6.52 9.46 -0.69
C ARG A 268 -6.88 10.10 0.64
N TYR A 269 -6.92 9.28 1.67
CA TYR A 269 -6.98 9.73 3.07
C TYR A 269 -5.68 9.33 3.76
N ASP A 270 -4.82 10.32 4.09
CA ASP A 270 -3.62 10.12 4.90
C ASP A 270 -4.02 9.84 6.36
N CYS A 271 -4.37 8.58 6.65
CA CYS A 271 -4.73 8.13 7.99
C CYS A 271 -3.49 8.02 8.93
N GLY A 272 -2.30 8.33 8.46
CA GLY A 272 -1.12 8.58 9.29
C GLY A 272 -1.18 9.93 10.01
N SER A 273 -2.10 10.83 9.63
CA SER A 273 -2.39 12.11 10.29
C SER A 273 -3.77 12.09 10.95
N LYS A 274 -3.93 12.83 12.07
CA LYS A 274 -5.23 12.92 12.77
C LYS A 274 -6.33 13.51 11.86
N LEU A 275 -5.99 14.53 11.07
CA LEU A 275 -6.96 15.16 10.18
C LEU A 275 -7.39 14.23 9.06
N GLY A 276 -6.43 13.53 8.41
CA GLY A 276 -6.74 12.57 7.34
C GLY A 276 -7.58 11.40 7.86
N TYR A 277 -7.25 10.90 9.05
CA TYR A 277 -8.04 9.87 9.73
C TYR A 277 -9.50 10.31 10.00
N LEU A 278 -9.69 11.54 10.51
CA LEU A 278 -11.03 12.09 10.75
C LEU A 278 -11.81 12.27 9.43
N LYS A 279 -11.15 12.75 8.37
CA LYS A 279 -11.78 12.87 7.05
C LYS A 279 -12.25 11.51 6.54
N ALA A 280 -11.38 10.50 6.58
CA ALA A 280 -11.75 9.13 6.22
C ALA A 280 -12.95 8.65 7.05
N SER A 281 -12.91 8.81 8.36
CA SER A 281 -14.00 8.39 9.25
C SER A 281 -15.34 9.05 8.89
N VAL A 282 -15.34 10.34 8.55
CA VAL A 282 -16.57 11.06 8.12
C VAL A 282 -17.09 10.51 6.80
N GLU A 283 -16.23 10.41 5.78
CA GLU A 283 -16.63 9.98 4.44
C GLU A 283 -17.13 8.53 4.42
N PHE A 284 -16.46 7.65 5.15
CA PHE A 284 -16.89 6.26 5.26
C PHE A 284 -18.15 6.10 6.11
N ALA A 285 -18.31 6.88 7.18
CA ALA A 285 -19.54 6.87 7.98
C ALA A 285 -20.77 7.35 7.17
N LEU A 286 -20.61 8.33 6.27
CA LEU A 286 -21.66 8.81 5.39
C LEU A 286 -22.11 7.76 4.34
N ARG A 287 -21.32 6.71 4.13
CA ARG A 287 -21.62 5.60 3.19
C ARG A 287 -21.92 4.29 3.91
N HIS A 288 -21.72 4.24 5.23
CA HIS A 288 -21.86 3.02 6.01
C HIS A 288 -23.36 2.63 6.14
N PRO A 289 -23.75 1.37 5.84
CA PRO A 289 -25.15 0.97 5.77
C PRO A 289 -25.93 1.18 7.07
N GLU A 290 -25.30 1.05 8.24
CA GLU A 290 -25.97 1.15 9.54
C GLU A 290 -26.13 2.58 10.03
N VAL A 291 -25.20 3.49 9.72
CA VAL A 291 -25.13 4.81 10.37
C VAL A 291 -25.29 6.00 9.41
N SER A 292 -25.21 5.81 8.11
CA SER A 292 -25.15 6.89 7.10
C SER A 292 -26.27 7.93 7.24
N THR A 293 -27.51 7.51 7.40
CA THR A 293 -28.68 8.40 7.47
C THR A 293 -28.69 9.25 8.73
N GLU A 294 -28.45 8.62 9.89
CA GLU A 294 -28.43 9.32 11.18
C GLU A 294 -27.23 10.24 11.30
N PHE A 295 -26.07 9.77 10.81
CA PHE A 295 -24.85 10.56 10.83
C PHE A 295 -24.92 11.77 9.91
N ALA A 296 -25.51 11.64 8.70
CA ALA A 296 -25.74 12.77 7.82
C ALA A 296 -26.69 13.80 8.45
N THR A 297 -27.73 13.35 9.15
CA THR A 297 -28.66 14.23 9.89
C THR A 297 -27.94 14.94 11.02
N TYR A 298 -27.12 14.23 11.78
CA TYR A 298 -26.31 14.81 12.83
C TYR A 298 -25.36 15.90 12.29
N LEU A 299 -24.64 15.64 11.21
CA LEU A 299 -23.73 16.63 10.61
C LEU A 299 -24.47 17.89 10.14
N LYS A 300 -25.64 17.75 9.50
CA LYS A 300 -26.46 18.88 9.08
C LYS A 300 -26.96 19.72 10.26
N SER A 301 -27.18 19.11 11.42
CA SER A 301 -27.59 19.81 12.65
C SER A 301 -26.50 20.63 13.31
N ARG A 302 -25.23 20.44 12.90
CA ARG A 302 -24.09 21.16 13.43
C ARG A 302 -23.83 22.44 12.65
N SER A 303 -23.96 23.58 13.32
CA SER A 303 -23.44 24.85 12.80
C SER A 303 -21.91 24.82 12.98
N LEU A 304 -21.18 24.58 11.90
CA LEU A 304 -19.74 24.77 11.89
C LEU A 304 -19.49 26.26 11.74
N THR A 305 -19.17 26.94 12.85
CA THR A 305 -18.73 28.34 12.88
C THR A 305 -17.32 28.47 12.36
#